data_351caaf4f9bb65b976efcba62d8709e9
#
_entry.id   351caaf4f9bb65b976efcba62d8709e9
#
_cell.length_a   1.000
_cell.length_b   1.000
_cell.length_c   1.000
_cell.angle_alpha   90.00
_cell.angle_beta   90.00
_cell.angle_gamma   90.00
#
_symmetry.space_group_name_H-M   'P 1'
#
loop_
_entity.id
_entity.type
_entity.pdbx_description
1 polymer ?
#
loop_
_entity_poly.entity_id
_entity_poly.type
_entity_poly.pdbx_seq_one_letter_code
_entity_poly.pdbx_strand_id
1 'polypeptide(L)'
;MCWSSLPAMGTVPIACSDAQRIRSACLVYDSEGKRVARYDKMHLFRFSAGDERYDEARTLQAGDAPVAVDSPFGRLALSVCYDVRYPELYRALGSFDAMFVPSAFTVPTGAAHWETLLRARAIENQAYVIAPAHGGEHASGRRTYGHSMIIDPWGEILAVQPEGEGVVLAEMDLSRIREVQAALPANANRRMH
;
A
#
# COMPACT_ATOMS: atom_id res chain seq x y z
N MET A 1 -9.26 -5.24 -24.47
CA MET A 1 -10.16 -4.80 -23.38
C MET A 1 -9.70 -3.40 -22.99
N CYS A 2 -10.54 -2.42 -23.10
CA CYS A 2 -10.15 -1.04 -22.77
C CYS A 2 -10.52 -0.78 -21.30
N TRP A 3 -9.54 -0.77 -20.40
CA TRP A 3 -9.73 -0.32 -19.04
C TRP A 3 -9.67 1.20 -19.05
N SER A 4 -10.78 1.87 -18.88
CA SER A 4 -10.82 3.34 -18.81
C SER A 4 -10.48 3.89 -17.42
N SER A 5 -10.48 3.05 -16.39
CA SER A 5 -10.07 3.37 -15.01
C SER A 5 -9.82 2.10 -14.22
N LEU A 6 -8.96 2.18 -13.23
CA LEU A 6 -8.77 1.18 -12.17
C LEU A 6 -9.36 1.73 -10.87
N PRO A 7 -10.52 1.29 -10.41
CA PRO A 7 -10.89 1.53 -9.04
C PRO A 7 -10.12 0.54 -8.14
N ALA A 8 -8.88 0.89 -7.77
CA ALA A 8 -8.26 0.24 -6.64
C ALA A 8 -8.96 0.76 -5.39
N MET A 9 -9.54 -0.13 -4.63
CA MET A 9 -10.28 0.26 -3.45
C MET A 9 -9.42 0.09 -2.21
N GLY A 10 -9.70 0.88 -1.19
CA GLY A 10 -9.12 0.71 0.14
C GLY A 10 -9.38 -0.69 0.71
N THR A 11 -9.02 -0.89 1.96
CA THR A 11 -9.24 -2.17 2.64
C THR A 11 -10.69 -2.35 3.03
N VAL A 12 -11.21 -3.54 2.76
CA VAL A 12 -12.55 -3.97 3.17
C VAL A 12 -12.46 -5.21 4.09
N PRO A 13 -13.32 -5.30 5.11
CA PRO A 13 -13.44 -6.50 5.93
C PRO A 13 -14.15 -7.60 5.13
N ILE A 14 -13.56 -8.80 5.08
CA ILE A 14 -14.13 -9.96 4.40
C ILE A 14 -14.21 -11.13 5.37
N ALA A 15 -15.35 -11.82 5.40
CA ALA A 15 -15.52 -13.05 6.16
C ALA A 15 -14.49 -14.11 5.72
N CYS A 16 -14.01 -14.89 6.68
CA CYS A 16 -13.10 -16.00 6.46
C CYS A 16 -13.66 -17.29 7.08
N SER A 17 -12.90 -18.37 7.00
CA SER A 17 -13.31 -19.68 7.56
C SER A 17 -13.43 -19.68 9.08
N ASP A 18 -12.71 -18.78 9.77
CA ASP A 18 -12.84 -18.56 11.20
C ASP A 18 -13.99 -17.58 11.47
N ALA A 19 -15.08 -18.08 12.05
CA ALA A 19 -16.26 -17.27 12.32
C ALA A 19 -16.04 -16.12 13.33
N GLN A 20 -14.93 -16.14 14.08
CA GLN A 20 -14.59 -15.11 15.07
C GLN A 20 -13.64 -14.03 14.50
N ARG A 21 -13.13 -14.21 13.29
CA ARG A 21 -12.18 -13.31 12.63
C ARG A 21 -12.66 -12.91 11.24
N ILE A 22 -12.04 -11.86 10.72
CA ILE A 22 -12.23 -11.39 9.36
C ILE A 22 -10.87 -11.22 8.69
N ARG A 23 -10.84 -11.07 7.38
CA ARG A 23 -9.64 -10.65 6.65
C ARG A 23 -9.76 -9.18 6.25
N SER A 24 -8.67 -8.45 6.36
CA SER A 24 -8.53 -7.09 5.81
C SER A 24 -8.02 -7.24 4.39
N ALA A 25 -8.87 -6.98 3.40
CA ALA A 25 -8.54 -7.28 2.00
C ALA A 25 -8.50 -6.01 1.14
N CYS A 26 -7.48 -5.92 0.28
CA CYS A 26 -7.45 -4.98 -0.82
C CYS A 26 -8.00 -5.67 -2.08
N LEU A 27 -9.00 -5.05 -2.72
CA LEU A 27 -9.68 -5.58 -3.90
C LEU A 27 -9.42 -4.68 -5.10
N VAL A 28 -9.22 -5.29 -6.26
CA VAL A 28 -9.08 -4.58 -7.53
C VAL A 28 -10.18 -5.03 -8.49
N TYR A 29 -10.82 -4.06 -9.13
CA TYR A 29 -11.87 -4.30 -10.11
C TYR A 29 -11.47 -3.71 -11.46
N ASP A 30 -11.94 -4.27 -12.54
CA ASP A 30 -11.84 -3.71 -13.88
C ASP A 30 -12.94 -2.67 -14.16
N SER A 31 -12.92 -2.09 -15.36
CA SER A 31 -13.91 -1.10 -15.79
C SER A 31 -15.34 -1.65 -15.92
N GLU A 32 -15.51 -2.96 -15.92
CA GLU A 32 -16.82 -3.63 -15.96
C GLU A 32 -17.33 -3.98 -14.55
N GLY A 33 -16.55 -3.61 -13.50
CA GLY A 33 -16.86 -3.93 -12.11
C GLY A 33 -16.58 -5.38 -11.71
N LYS A 34 -15.86 -6.14 -12.54
CA LYS A 34 -15.44 -7.50 -12.23
C LYS A 34 -14.18 -7.46 -11.36
N ARG A 35 -14.19 -8.17 -10.25
CA ARG A 35 -13.01 -8.30 -9.39
C ARG A 35 -11.92 -9.10 -10.12
N VAL A 36 -10.76 -8.45 -10.34
CA VAL A 36 -9.60 -9.03 -11.03
C VAL A 36 -8.49 -9.44 -10.08
N ALA A 37 -8.42 -8.86 -8.87
CA ALA A 37 -7.48 -9.27 -7.85
C ALA A 37 -8.04 -9.10 -6.43
N ARG A 38 -7.48 -9.86 -5.49
CA ARG A 38 -7.68 -9.76 -4.06
C ARG A 38 -6.38 -10.05 -3.36
N TYR A 39 -5.99 -9.16 -2.47
CA TYR A 39 -4.89 -9.35 -1.54
C TYR A 39 -5.42 -9.32 -0.11
N ASP A 40 -5.14 -10.32 0.68
CA ASP A 40 -5.44 -10.37 2.10
C ASP A 40 -4.20 -9.93 2.88
N LYS A 41 -4.34 -8.96 3.77
CA LYS A 41 -3.24 -8.41 4.58
C LYS A 41 -2.44 -9.52 5.26
N MET A 42 -1.14 -9.59 4.97
CA MET A 42 -0.27 -10.64 5.51
C MET A 42 0.26 -10.29 6.90
N HIS A 43 0.66 -9.04 7.12
CA HIS A 43 1.30 -8.62 8.38
C HIS A 43 0.30 -7.87 9.25
N LEU A 44 -0.07 -8.49 10.36
CA LEU A 44 -1.04 -7.94 11.31
C LEU A 44 -0.36 -6.97 12.27
N PHE A 45 -0.95 -5.79 12.43
CA PHE A 45 -0.39 -4.72 13.24
C PHE A 45 -0.47 -5.06 14.72
N ARG A 46 0.67 -4.92 15.41
CA ARG A 46 0.77 -4.96 16.86
C ARG A 46 1.61 -3.79 17.34
N PHE A 47 1.08 -3.07 18.32
CA PHE A 47 1.77 -1.92 18.90
C PHE A 47 1.36 -1.78 20.36
N SER A 48 2.33 -1.42 21.22
CA SER A 48 2.10 -1.15 22.62
C SER A 48 3.06 -0.05 23.06
N ALA A 49 2.54 1.13 23.37
CA ALA A 49 3.32 2.23 23.95
C ALA A 49 2.40 3.09 24.81
N GLY A 50 2.82 3.40 26.04
CA GLY A 50 1.98 4.08 27.02
C GLY A 50 0.67 3.33 27.25
N ASP A 51 -0.44 4.05 27.11
CA ASP A 51 -1.81 3.49 27.24
C ASP A 51 -2.35 2.90 25.94
N GLU A 52 -1.65 3.11 24.81
CA GLU A 52 -2.09 2.60 23.51
C GLU A 52 -1.70 1.13 23.33
N ARG A 53 -2.69 0.31 23.00
CA ARG A 53 -2.49 -1.12 22.72
C ARG A 53 -3.30 -1.53 21.51
N TYR A 54 -2.63 -2.04 20.51
CA TYR A 54 -3.22 -2.58 19.27
C TYR A 54 -2.72 -4.01 19.06
N ASP A 55 -3.62 -4.91 18.71
CA ASP A 55 -3.30 -6.29 18.34
C ASP A 55 -4.36 -6.80 17.36
N GLU A 56 -4.09 -6.63 16.07
CA GLU A 56 -4.99 -7.05 14.99
C GLU A 56 -5.20 -8.56 14.95
N ALA A 57 -4.24 -9.37 15.43
CA ALA A 57 -4.36 -10.83 15.41
C ALA A 57 -5.54 -11.36 16.25
N ARG A 58 -6.09 -10.53 17.14
CA ARG A 58 -7.28 -10.89 17.94
C ARG A 58 -8.56 -10.93 17.10
N THR A 59 -8.62 -10.15 16.02
CA THR A 59 -9.84 -9.98 15.19
C THR A 59 -9.61 -10.26 13.72
N LEU A 60 -8.36 -10.23 13.28
CA LEU A 60 -8.01 -10.48 11.89
C LEU A 60 -7.29 -11.83 11.71
N GLN A 61 -7.56 -12.47 10.60
CA GLN A 61 -6.79 -13.60 10.07
C GLN A 61 -5.82 -13.07 9.01
N ALA A 62 -4.54 -13.41 9.15
CA ALA A 62 -3.52 -13.05 8.18
C ALA A 62 -3.74 -13.72 6.82
N GLY A 63 -3.38 -13.03 5.75
CA GLY A 63 -3.18 -13.61 4.41
C GLY A 63 -1.89 -14.43 4.36
N ASP A 64 -1.72 -15.18 3.29
CA ASP A 64 -0.62 -16.15 3.13
C ASP A 64 0.17 -15.98 1.83
N ALA A 65 -0.27 -15.08 0.94
CA ALA A 65 0.37 -14.89 -0.35
C ALA A 65 0.49 -13.40 -0.74
N PRO A 66 1.65 -12.97 -1.27
CA PRO A 66 1.80 -11.67 -1.92
C PRO A 66 1.05 -11.68 -3.25
N VAL A 67 0.47 -10.53 -3.64
CA VAL A 67 -0.32 -10.40 -4.87
C VAL A 67 0.11 -9.18 -5.67
N ALA A 68 0.39 -9.40 -6.95
CA ALA A 68 0.45 -8.35 -7.96
C ALA A 68 -0.53 -8.67 -9.10
N VAL A 69 -1.03 -7.65 -9.78
CA VAL A 69 -1.97 -7.77 -10.89
C VAL A 69 -1.49 -6.96 -12.08
N ASP A 70 -1.54 -7.55 -13.26
CA ASP A 70 -1.26 -6.85 -14.51
C ASP A 70 -2.48 -6.04 -14.94
N SER A 71 -2.24 -4.80 -15.34
CA SER A 71 -3.26 -3.86 -15.78
C SER A 71 -2.81 -3.11 -17.02
N PRO A 72 -3.70 -2.42 -17.75
CA PRO A 72 -3.30 -1.53 -18.84
C PRO A 72 -2.38 -0.38 -18.43
N PHE A 73 -2.30 -0.08 -17.14
CA PHE A 73 -1.48 0.99 -16.56
C PHE A 73 -0.16 0.48 -15.96
N GLY A 74 0.18 -0.79 -16.17
CA GLY A 74 1.35 -1.45 -15.61
C GLY A 74 0.98 -2.53 -14.59
N ARG A 75 2.00 -3.18 -14.05
CA ARG A 75 1.89 -4.20 -13.00
C ARG A 75 1.79 -3.56 -11.63
N LEU A 76 0.76 -3.90 -10.88
CA LEU A 76 0.41 -3.28 -9.61
C LEU A 76 0.63 -4.26 -8.45
N ALA A 77 1.47 -3.91 -7.50
CA ALA A 77 1.66 -4.63 -6.24
C ALA A 77 0.59 -4.20 -5.22
N LEU A 78 0.01 -5.16 -4.51
CA LEU A 78 -1.01 -4.89 -3.49
C LEU A 78 -0.44 -5.12 -2.10
N SER A 79 -0.72 -4.21 -1.19
CA SER A 79 -0.37 -4.30 0.22
C SER A 79 -1.39 -3.55 1.07
N VAL A 80 -1.30 -3.67 2.40
CA VAL A 80 -2.20 -2.98 3.33
C VAL A 80 -1.42 -2.50 4.55
N CYS A 81 -1.34 -1.19 4.73
CA CYS A 81 -0.95 -0.52 5.98
C CYS A 81 0.39 -1.02 6.55
N TYR A 82 0.35 -1.88 7.57
CA TYR A 82 1.51 -2.40 8.27
C TYR A 82 2.48 -3.18 7.37
N ASP A 83 1.99 -3.74 6.25
CA ASP A 83 2.81 -4.42 5.24
C ASP A 83 3.96 -3.55 4.70
N VAL A 84 3.80 -2.23 4.71
CA VAL A 84 4.85 -1.30 4.25
C VAL A 84 6.17 -1.43 5.01
N ARG A 85 6.15 -2.03 6.20
CA ARG A 85 7.36 -2.27 7.01
C ARG A 85 8.19 -3.47 6.56
N TYR A 86 7.64 -4.31 5.70
CA TYR A 86 8.22 -5.59 5.29
C TYR A 86 8.64 -5.53 3.82
N PRO A 87 9.91 -5.14 3.52
CA PRO A 87 10.42 -5.09 2.15
C PRO A 87 10.36 -6.44 1.45
N GLU A 88 10.38 -7.53 2.22
CA GLU A 88 10.32 -8.91 1.71
C GLU A 88 9.03 -9.17 0.93
N LEU A 89 7.90 -8.59 1.35
CA LEU A 89 6.62 -8.69 0.64
C LEU A 89 6.76 -8.22 -0.81
N TYR A 90 7.33 -7.03 -0.98
CA TYR A 90 7.50 -6.40 -2.30
C TYR A 90 8.56 -7.13 -3.12
N ARG A 91 9.62 -7.59 -2.49
CA ARG A 91 10.68 -8.36 -3.14
C ARG A 91 10.18 -9.70 -3.67
N ALA A 92 9.27 -10.36 -2.97
CA ALA A 92 8.66 -11.62 -3.41
C ALA A 92 7.80 -11.47 -4.68
N LEU A 93 7.33 -10.25 -5.00
CA LEU A 93 6.52 -9.97 -6.19
C LEU A 93 7.35 -9.79 -7.47
N GLY A 94 8.66 -9.66 -7.35
CA GLY A 94 9.53 -9.30 -8.47
C GLY A 94 9.35 -7.84 -8.91
N SER A 95 9.43 -7.56 -10.20
CA SER A 95 9.26 -6.20 -10.73
C SER A 95 7.77 -5.85 -10.85
N PHE A 96 7.45 -4.60 -10.51
CA PHE A 96 6.13 -3.99 -10.69
C PHE A 96 6.29 -2.49 -10.93
N ASP A 97 5.26 -1.82 -11.45
CA ASP A 97 5.31 -0.42 -11.85
C ASP A 97 4.77 0.51 -10.76
N ALA A 98 3.78 0.04 -10.00
CA ALA A 98 3.24 0.79 -8.87
C ALA A 98 2.83 -0.15 -7.72
N MET A 99 2.79 0.39 -6.50
CA MET A 99 2.25 -0.31 -5.33
C MET A 99 1.15 0.50 -4.66
N PHE A 100 0.12 -0.20 -4.21
CA PHE A 100 -0.96 0.35 -3.39
C PHE A 100 -0.74 0.03 -1.92
N VAL A 101 -0.84 1.08 -1.07
CA VAL A 101 -0.61 0.99 0.37
C VAL A 101 -1.74 1.69 1.15
N PRO A 102 -3.00 1.25 1.00
CA PRO A 102 -4.10 1.82 1.78
C PRO A 102 -3.86 1.61 3.29
N SER A 103 -4.04 2.68 4.09
CA SER A 103 -3.53 2.69 5.45
C SER A 103 -4.38 3.50 6.44
N ALA A 104 -4.21 3.18 7.72
CA ALA A 104 -4.70 3.94 8.86
C ALA A 104 -3.64 3.90 9.99
N PHE A 105 -2.49 4.55 9.77
CA PHE A 105 -1.41 4.61 10.76
C PHE A 105 -1.86 5.38 12.00
N THR A 106 -1.41 4.96 13.18
CA THR A 106 -1.56 5.77 14.39
C THR A 106 -0.74 7.06 14.26
N VAL A 107 -1.17 8.13 14.94
CA VAL A 107 -0.46 9.41 14.87
C VAL A 107 1.02 9.28 15.23
N PRO A 108 1.43 8.61 16.33
CA PRO A 108 2.84 8.49 16.68
C PRO A 108 3.68 7.75 15.63
N THR A 109 3.17 6.62 15.12
CA THR A 109 3.90 5.83 14.12
C THR A 109 3.86 6.47 12.74
N GLY A 110 2.80 7.20 12.42
CA GLY A 110 2.68 7.95 11.18
C GLY A 110 3.68 9.09 11.10
N ALA A 111 3.70 9.95 12.12
CA ALA A 111 4.60 11.09 12.19
C ALA A 111 6.08 10.68 12.10
N ALA A 112 6.44 9.55 12.72
CA ALA A 112 7.84 9.10 12.76
C ALA A 112 8.26 8.29 11.52
N HIS A 113 7.35 7.54 10.88
CA HIS A 113 7.76 6.50 9.93
C HIS A 113 7.08 6.57 8.56
N TRP A 114 5.88 7.14 8.44
CA TRP A 114 5.03 6.96 7.26
C TRP A 114 5.71 7.39 5.96
N GLU A 115 6.12 8.65 5.87
CA GLU A 115 6.80 9.19 4.69
C GLU A 115 8.11 8.43 4.40
N THR A 116 8.93 8.23 5.42
CA THR A 116 10.22 7.54 5.29
C THR A 116 10.05 6.14 4.70
N LEU A 117 9.08 5.36 5.21
CA LEU A 117 8.82 4.01 4.72
C LEU A 117 8.32 4.02 3.28
N LEU A 118 7.36 4.87 2.94
CA LEU A 118 6.82 4.94 1.58
C LEU A 118 7.90 5.33 0.56
N ARG A 119 8.72 6.34 0.89
CA ARG A 119 9.84 6.76 0.03
C ARG A 119 10.88 5.64 -0.11
N ALA A 120 11.21 4.94 0.97
CA ALA A 120 12.10 3.78 0.90
C ALA A 120 11.55 2.70 -0.04
N ARG A 121 10.25 2.40 0.02
CA ARG A 121 9.60 1.42 -0.87
C ARG A 121 9.63 1.87 -2.32
N ALA A 122 9.38 3.15 -2.61
CA ALA A 122 9.48 3.70 -3.96
C ALA A 122 10.91 3.54 -4.53
N ILE A 123 11.91 3.97 -3.76
CA ILE A 123 13.31 4.00 -4.16
C ILE A 123 13.86 2.58 -4.39
N GLU A 124 13.68 1.68 -3.43
CA GLU A 124 14.27 0.34 -3.50
C GLU A 124 13.61 -0.58 -4.53
N ASN A 125 12.32 -0.36 -4.85
CA ASN A 125 11.62 -1.12 -5.88
C ASN A 125 11.61 -0.40 -7.23
N GLN A 126 12.03 0.87 -7.27
CA GLN A 126 12.02 1.72 -8.46
C GLN A 126 10.64 1.76 -9.11
N ALA A 127 9.61 1.99 -8.29
CA ALA A 127 8.20 1.94 -8.65
C ALA A 127 7.44 3.09 -7.99
N TYR A 128 6.29 3.47 -8.56
CA TYR A 128 5.39 4.43 -7.93
C TYR A 128 4.78 3.88 -6.65
N VAL A 129 4.52 4.76 -5.70
CA VAL A 129 3.75 4.44 -4.48
C VAL A 129 2.47 5.25 -4.47
N ILE A 130 1.32 4.59 -4.31
CA ILE A 130 0.00 5.19 -4.18
C ILE A 130 -0.54 4.79 -2.81
N ALA A 131 -0.54 5.74 -1.87
CA ALA A 131 -0.79 5.46 -0.46
C ALA A 131 -1.97 6.29 0.08
N PRO A 132 -3.22 5.88 -0.19
CA PRO A 132 -4.38 6.50 0.45
C PRO A 132 -4.36 6.19 1.94
N ALA A 133 -4.56 7.23 2.78
CA ALA A 133 -4.46 7.11 4.23
C ALA A 133 -5.63 7.78 4.93
N HIS A 134 -6.27 7.05 5.84
CA HIS A 134 -7.27 7.63 6.74
C HIS A 134 -6.59 8.56 7.75
N GLY A 135 -7.10 9.77 7.88
CA GLY A 135 -6.67 10.78 8.85
C GLY A 135 -7.81 11.24 9.75
N GLY A 136 -7.45 11.83 10.88
CA GLY A 136 -8.41 12.44 11.80
C GLY A 136 -8.87 11.53 12.93
N GLU A 137 -9.94 11.94 13.59
CA GLU A 137 -10.54 11.24 14.73
C GLU A 137 -11.72 10.35 14.29
N HIS A 138 -11.70 9.11 14.71
CA HIS A 138 -12.75 8.13 14.41
C HIS A 138 -13.77 8.06 15.54
N ALA A 139 -14.97 7.55 15.26
CA ALA A 139 -16.04 7.42 16.24
C ALA A 139 -15.66 6.60 17.49
N SER A 140 -14.62 5.77 17.40
CA SER A 140 -14.05 5.03 18.53
C SER A 140 -13.09 5.86 19.42
N GLY A 141 -12.86 7.15 19.11
CA GLY A 141 -11.85 7.99 19.75
C GLY A 141 -10.40 7.75 19.25
N ARG A 142 -10.19 6.76 18.39
CA ARG A 142 -8.87 6.53 17.78
C ARG A 142 -8.55 7.66 16.82
N ARG A 143 -7.29 8.12 16.84
CA ARG A 143 -6.77 9.09 15.88
C ARG A 143 -5.79 8.44 14.92
N THR A 144 -5.91 8.77 13.64
CA THR A 144 -5.00 8.31 12.58
C THR A 144 -4.32 9.48 11.89
N TYR A 145 -3.15 9.20 11.31
CA TYR A 145 -2.20 10.21 10.88
C TYR A 145 -2.59 10.91 9.56
N GLY A 146 -3.32 10.22 8.67
CA GLY A 146 -3.59 10.75 7.34
C GLY A 146 -2.37 10.73 6.42
N HIS A 147 -2.11 11.85 5.75
CA HIS A 147 -1.01 12.02 4.81
C HIS A 147 -1.08 11.04 3.64
N SER A 148 -2.27 10.99 2.97
CA SER A 148 -2.37 10.32 1.67
C SER A 148 -1.35 10.91 0.72
N MET A 149 -0.55 10.07 0.03
CA MET A 149 0.49 10.59 -0.86
C MET A 149 0.74 9.69 -2.07
N ILE A 150 1.30 10.31 -3.11
CA ILE A 150 1.80 9.65 -4.31
C ILE A 150 3.28 10.01 -4.44
N ILE A 151 4.11 8.97 -4.68
CA ILE A 151 5.57 9.09 -4.73
C ILE A 151 6.07 8.46 -6.04
N ASP A 152 7.03 9.10 -6.70
CA ASP A 152 7.65 8.60 -7.93
C ASP A 152 8.72 7.54 -7.66
N PRO A 153 9.21 6.83 -8.70
CA PRO A 153 10.25 5.79 -8.56
C PRO A 153 11.60 6.29 -8.03
N TRP A 154 11.84 7.60 -8.02
CA TRP A 154 13.05 8.22 -7.45
C TRP A 154 12.90 8.57 -5.97
N GLY A 155 11.68 8.47 -5.43
CA GLY A 155 11.33 8.82 -4.05
C GLY A 155 10.89 10.29 -3.90
N GLU A 156 10.57 10.96 -5.01
CA GLU A 156 9.99 12.30 -4.99
C GLU A 156 8.50 12.25 -4.65
N ILE A 157 8.05 13.08 -3.71
CA ILE A 157 6.64 13.19 -3.37
C ILE A 157 5.96 14.06 -4.43
N LEU A 158 5.14 13.43 -5.28
CA LEU A 158 4.42 14.14 -6.34
C LEU A 158 3.20 14.90 -5.81
N ALA A 159 2.53 14.31 -4.81
CA ALA A 159 1.37 14.95 -4.19
C ALA A 159 1.12 14.39 -2.79
N VAL A 160 0.60 15.23 -1.89
CA VAL A 160 0.24 14.85 -0.52
C VAL A 160 -1.03 15.58 -0.07
N GLN A 161 -1.91 14.85 0.64
CA GLN A 161 -3.05 15.40 1.40
C GLN A 161 -2.79 15.12 2.87
N PRO A 162 -2.32 16.09 3.66
CA PRO A 162 -1.94 15.86 5.05
C PRO A 162 -3.13 15.49 5.95
N GLU A 163 -4.20 16.30 5.89
CA GLU A 163 -5.36 16.17 6.77
C GLU A 163 -6.65 16.49 6.02
N GLY A 164 -7.77 16.05 6.58
CA GLY A 164 -9.12 16.30 6.05
C GLY A 164 -9.48 15.39 4.88
N GLU A 165 -10.70 15.61 4.37
CA GLU A 165 -11.20 14.93 3.19
C GLU A 165 -10.61 15.56 1.92
N GLY A 166 -10.24 14.74 0.95
CA GLY A 166 -9.68 15.25 -0.30
C GLY A 166 -9.30 14.17 -1.29
N VAL A 167 -8.89 14.60 -2.47
CA VAL A 167 -8.39 13.77 -3.55
C VAL A 167 -6.96 14.19 -3.89
N VAL A 168 -6.08 13.21 -3.99
CA VAL A 168 -4.69 13.39 -4.41
C VAL A 168 -4.55 12.88 -5.84
N LEU A 169 -4.01 13.70 -6.73
CA LEU A 169 -3.81 13.37 -8.14
C LEU A 169 -2.35 13.57 -8.52
N ALA A 170 -1.81 12.64 -9.29
CA ALA A 170 -0.52 12.74 -9.96
C ALA A 170 -0.54 11.93 -11.25
N GLU A 171 0.32 12.31 -12.19
CA GLU A 171 0.53 11.56 -13.41
C GLU A 171 1.54 10.41 -13.15
N MET A 172 1.20 9.21 -13.63
CA MET A 172 2.10 8.06 -13.61
C MET A 172 2.67 7.85 -15.01
N ASP A 173 3.93 8.20 -15.21
CA ASP A 173 4.65 7.98 -16.46
C ASP A 173 5.54 6.74 -16.35
N LEU A 174 5.22 5.69 -17.11
CA LEU A 174 6.01 4.47 -17.16
C LEU A 174 7.42 4.68 -17.76
N SER A 175 7.63 5.76 -18.53
CA SER A 175 8.97 6.09 -19.04
C SER A 175 9.90 6.52 -17.90
N ARG A 176 9.37 7.18 -16.88
CA ARG A 176 10.10 7.58 -15.67
C ARG A 176 10.71 6.39 -14.92
N ILE A 177 9.97 5.27 -14.86
CA ILE A 177 10.49 4.03 -14.25
C ILE A 177 11.73 3.56 -15.03
N ARG A 178 11.65 3.53 -16.36
CA ARG A 178 12.77 3.09 -17.23
C ARG A 178 13.99 4.01 -17.11
N GLU A 179 13.77 5.33 -17.04
CA GLU A 179 14.85 6.30 -16.83
C GLU A 179 15.56 6.06 -15.49
N VAL A 180 14.81 5.90 -14.40
CA VAL A 180 15.37 5.62 -13.08
C VAL A 180 16.16 4.31 -13.09
N GLN A 181 15.63 3.25 -13.68
CA GLN A 181 16.28 1.95 -13.77
C GLN A 181 17.53 1.98 -14.65
N ALA A 182 17.54 2.79 -15.71
CA ALA A 182 18.70 2.95 -16.57
C ALA A 182 19.82 3.75 -15.87
N ALA A 183 19.44 4.80 -15.14
CA ALA A 183 20.39 5.63 -14.38
C ALA A 183 20.97 4.90 -13.16
N LEU A 184 20.16 4.12 -12.48
CA LEU A 184 20.52 3.38 -11.26
C LEU A 184 19.93 1.97 -11.31
N PRO A 185 20.61 0.96 -11.89
CA PRO A 185 20.05 -0.39 -12.08
C PRO A 185 20.06 -1.22 -10.78
N ALA A 186 19.48 -0.69 -9.70
CA ALA A 186 19.52 -1.28 -8.36
C ALA A 186 18.89 -2.68 -8.30
N ASN A 187 17.75 -2.87 -8.98
CA ASN A 187 17.06 -4.15 -9.02
C ASN A 187 17.84 -5.21 -9.83
N ALA A 188 18.48 -4.80 -10.94
CA ALA A 188 19.32 -5.70 -11.77
C ALA A 188 20.61 -6.11 -11.05
N ASN A 189 21.12 -5.27 -10.15
CA ASN A 189 22.35 -5.53 -9.38
C ASN A 189 22.11 -6.36 -8.12
N ARG A 190 20.88 -6.76 -7.83
CA ARG A 190 20.54 -7.56 -6.65
C ARG A 190 21.20 -8.94 -6.72
N ARG A 191 21.83 -9.37 -5.61
CA ARG A 191 22.56 -10.65 -5.48
C ARG A 191 21.82 -11.69 -4.64
N MET A 192 20.90 -11.24 -3.78
CA MET A 192 20.09 -12.12 -2.93
C MET A 192 18.69 -12.28 -3.56
N HIS A 193 18.20 -13.50 -3.59
CA HIS A 193 16.89 -13.88 -4.13
C HIS A 193 15.96 -14.35 -3.01
#